data_573c0e56bfa8b550b413b9c837223ae2
#
_entry.id   573c0e56bfa8b550b413b9c837223ae2
#
_cell.length_a   1.000
_cell.length_b   1.000
_cell.length_c   1.000
_cell.angle_alpha   90.00
_cell.angle_beta   90.00
_cell.angle_gamma   90.00
#
_symmetry.space_group_name_H-M   'P 1'
#
loop_
_entity.id
_entity.type
_entity.pdbx_description
1 polymer ?
#
loop_
_entity_poly.entity_id
_entity_poly.type
_entity_poly.pdbx_seq_one_letter_code
_entity_poly.pdbx_strand_id
1 'polypeptide(L)'
;GELYDFSKMHPYSAPLLNPDGSFAYLYDTQDRKPTLNARLANEGYKRTRRNDNNILYGATWKMDFLTPGLAADFQLAYSSSDENYRAVMRTRYPTYHYDSATGLYNINPNGVYDYEQYFVYNSTDKAIKDLNIKASLKYAHVFNNAHDVNVMFLYNRQSTTNEKDAAVPNNFEGYTMQLGYKYKNKYLVDLNMAYNGTDRFGKDNNFGFFPALAIGYAISQEDFFKNVDWLGRNVQLLKFRTSYGLVGSDVASGDRYLYRQVYKTGDSYTFGEGNNFGVSGIKEGDLGNLNVTWEKARKFNVGVDMNLFDKFSLTFDWFIDKRYDQLVTRNDIPDILGIGLSPENVAETTNKGFDGQIGYQDRFGNFNFNTNFVFGYAKNRVDYKAEAQQKYEWLTDWAAFWLSLDWLLYTGRY
;
A
#
# COMPACT_ATOMS: atom_id res chain seq x y z
N GLY A 1 -0.75 -17.45 -19.97
CA GLY A 1 0.16 -18.13 -20.84
C GLY A 1 -0.35 -18.31 -22.26
N GLU A 2 -1.44 -19.05 -22.47
CA GLU A 2 -1.83 -19.46 -23.83
C GLU A 2 -2.35 -18.33 -24.73
N LEU A 3 -3.04 -17.33 -24.20
CA LEU A 3 -3.48 -16.16 -24.98
C LEU A 3 -2.29 -15.33 -25.50
N TYR A 4 -1.22 -15.25 -24.70
CA TYR A 4 0.00 -14.60 -25.12
C TYR A 4 0.77 -15.40 -26.16
N ASP A 5 0.79 -16.71 -26.04
CA ASP A 5 1.40 -17.62 -27.01
C ASP A 5 0.62 -17.63 -28.34
N PHE A 6 -0.70 -17.43 -28.30
CA PHE A 6 -1.53 -17.29 -29.49
C PHE A 6 -1.11 -16.11 -30.35
N SER A 7 -0.78 -14.96 -29.75
CA SER A 7 -0.34 -13.78 -30.48
C SER A 7 1.06 -13.90 -31.12
N LYS A 8 1.84 -14.90 -30.69
CA LYS A 8 3.21 -15.16 -31.19
C LYS A 8 3.30 -16.19 -32.31
N MET A 9 2.23 -16.95 -32.55
CA MET A 9 2.24 -17.95 -33.61
C MET A 9 1.99 -17.31 -34.97
N HIS A 10 2.89 -17.57 -35.89
CA HIS A 10 2.66 -17.20 -37.30
C HIS A 10 1.60 -18.11 -37.90
N PRO A 11 0.63 -17.59 -38.69
CA PRO A 11 -0.46 -18.38 -39.25
C PRO A 11 -0.03 -19.52 -40.16
N TYR A 12 1.18 -19.43 -40.71
CA TYR A 12 1.75 -20.38 -41.66
C TYR A 12 2.85 -21.28 -41.06
N SER A 13 3.13 -21.19 -39.76
CA SER A 13 4.21 -21.98 -39.12
C SER A 13 3.89 -23.47 -39.06
N ALA A 14 2.63 -23.83 -38.90
CA ALA A 14 2.17 -25.22 -38.89
C ALA A 14 0.64 -25.28 -39.10
N PRO A 15 0.09 -26.35 -39.69
CA PRO A 15 -1.34 -26.57 -39.80
C PRO A 15 -1.96 -26.82 -38.39
N LEU A 16 -3.26 -26.56 -38.25
CA LEU A 16 -3.99 -26.92 -37.03
C LEU A 16 -3.99 -28.43 -36.78
N LEU A 17 -4.20 -29.20 -37.81
CA LEU A 17 -4.10 -30.68 -37.84
C LEU A 17 -3.41 -31.10 -39.14
N ASN A 18 -2.71 -32.19 -39.09
CA ASN A 18 -2.16 -32.83 -40.26
C ASN A 18 -3.29 -33.53 -41.07
N PRO A 19 -3.06 -33.94 -42.34
CA PRO A 19 -4.07 -34.61 -43.18
C PRO A 19 -4.70 -35.88 -42.56
N ASP A 20 -3.98 -36.57 -41.68
CA ASP A 20 -4.46 -37.76 -40.96
C ASP A 20 -5.21 -37.43 -39.67
N GLY A 21 -5.38 -36.12 -39.36
CA GLY A 21 -6.01 -35.64 -38.12
C GLY A 21 -5.07 -35.62 -36.90
N SER A 22 -3.79 -35.93 -37.03
CA SER A 22 -2.82 -35.81 -35.97
C SER A 22 -2.45 -34.36 -35.66
N PHE A 23 -2.01 -34.09 -34.45
CA PHE A 23 -1.60 -32.76 -34.02
C PHE A 23 -0.22 -32.36 -34.56
N ALA A 24 -0.09 -31.16 -35.00
CA ALA A 24 1.15 -30.63 -35.52
C ALA A 24 2.01 -29.93 -34.45
N TYR A 25 3.31 -29.78 -34.75
CA TYR A 25 4.23 -28.94 -33.97
C TYR A 25 4.86 -27.86 -34.86
N LEU A 26 5.43 -26.82 -34.25
CA LEU A 26 6.13 -25.72 -34.91
C LEU A 26 7.52 -26.19 -35.38
N TYR A 27 7.63 -26.73 -36.58
CA TYR A 27 8.85 -27.36 -37.08
C TYR A 27 9.94 -26.36 -37.48
N ASP A 28 9.55 -25.12 -37.78
CA ASP A 28 10.40 -24.00 -38.15
C ASP A 28 11.04 -23.28 -36.96
N THR A 29 10.63 -23.62 -35.73
CA THR A 29 11.17 -23.06 -34.51
C THR A 29 12.20 -23.99 -33.87
N GLN A 30 13.23 -23.40 -33.22
CA GLN A 30 14.26 -24.16 -32.52
C GLN A 30 13.66 -25.02 -31.38
N ASP A 31 12.62 -24.52 -30.70
CA ASP A 31 11.97 -25.20 -29.58
C ASP A 31 11.01 -26.32 -30.02
N ARG A 32 10.59 -26.37 -31.28
CA ARG A 32 9.66 -27.37 -31.83
C ARG A 32 8.46 -27.66 -30.96
N LYS A 33 7.87 -26.59 -30.39
CA LYS A 33 6.71 -26.70 -29.49
C LYS A 33 5.48 -27.21 -30.23
N PRO A 34 4.62 -27.99 -29.55
CA PRO A 34 3.30 -28.32 -30.07
C PRO A 34 2.52 -27.06 -30.45
N THR A 35 1.70 -27.13 -31.51
CA THR A 35 0.81 -26.02 -31.88
C THR A 35 -0.16 -25.69 -30.74
N LEU A 36 -0.70 -24.47 -30.73
CA LEU A 36 -1.68 -24.07 -29.71
C LEU A 36 -2.90 -25.00 -29.71
N ASN A 37 -3.35 -25.44 -30.89
CA ASN A 37 -4.45 -26.40 -31.02
C ASN A 37 -4.11 -27.74 -30.32
N ALA A 38 -2.90 -28.27 -30.52
CA ALA A 38 -2.42 -29.45 -29.86
C ALA A 38 -2.37 -29.29 -28.34
N ARG A 39 -1.92 -28.14 -27.86
CA ARG A 39 -1.85 -27.80 -26.45
C ARG A 39 -3.25 -27.70 -25.82
N LEU A 40 -4.15 -26.93 -26.42
CA LEU A 40 -5.52 -26.77 -25.93
C LEU A 40 -6.27 -28.11 -25.86
N ALA A 41 -6.03 -29.01 -26.80
CA ALA A 41 -6.68 -30.33 -26.84
C ALA A 41 -6.10 -31.34 -25.84
N ASN A 42 -4.81 -31.21 -25.50
CA ASN A 42 -4.09 -32.25 -24.75
C ASN A 42 -3.59 -31.87 -23.37
N GLU A 43 -3.27 -30.61 -23.13
CA GLU A 43 -2.63 -30.20 -21.85
C GLU A 43 -3.57 -30.24 -20.65
N GLY A 44 -4.89 -30.32 -20.87
CA GLY A 44 -5.87 -30.41 -19.81
C GLY A 44 -6.41 -29.07 -19.35
N TYR A 45 -6.65 -28.88 -18.05
CA TYR A 45 -7.23 -27.64 -17.53
C TYR A 45 -6.74 -27.28 -16.13
N LYS A 46 -6.73 -26.00 -15.82
CA LYS A 46 -6.56 -25.45 -14.46
C LYS A 46 -7.88 -24.79 -14.03
N ARG A 47 -8.40 -25.22 -12.90
CA ARG A 47 -9.57 -24.60 -12.26
C ARG A 47 -9.15 -23.95 -10.96
N THR A 48 -9.29 -22.64 -10.89
CA THR A 48 -9.05 -21.85 -9.69
C THR A 48 -10.36 -21.63 -8.96
N ARG A 49 -10.34 -21.81 -7.64
CA ARG A 49 -11.43 -21.50 -6.73
C ARG A 49 -10.95 -20.49 -5.72
N ARG A 50 -11.66 -19.36 -5.62
CA ARG A 50 -11.44 -18.33 -4.62
C ARG A 50 -12.59 -18.29 -3.63
N ASN A 51 -12.28 -18.28 -2.35
CA ASN A 51 -13.21 -18.10 -1.26
C ASN A 51 -12.80 -16.86 -0.47
N ASP A 52 -13.70 -15.86 -0.43
CA ASP A 52 -13.53 -14.66 0.37
C ASP A 52 -14.60 -14.67 1.47
N ASN A 53 -14.16 -14.61 2.73
CA ASN A 53 -15.02 -14.56 3.89
C ASN A 53 -14.74 -13.26 4.64
N ASN A 54 -15.81 -12.52 4.97
CA ASN A 54 -15.72 -11.30 5.76
C ASN A 54 -16.79 -11.35 6.86
N ILE A 55 -16.34 -11.27 8.10
CA ILE A 55 -17.20 -11.28 9.27
C ILE A 55 -16.93 -10.00 10.05
N LEU A 56 -17.96 -9.24 10.32
CA LEU A 56 -17.89 -8.04 11.15
C LEU A 56 -18.91 -8.18 12.29
N TYR A 57 -18.42 -8.15 13.51
CA TYR A 57 -19.24 -8.06 14.70
C TYR A 57 -18.98 -6.71 15.38
N GLY A 58 -20.05 -6.00 15.73
CA GLY A 58 -19.99 -4.72 16.43
C GLY A 58 -21.00 -4.66 17.56
N ALA A 59 -20.59 -4.08 18.68
CA ALA A 59 -21.46 -3.82 19.82
C ALA A 59 -21.19 -2.41 20.35
N THR A 60 -22.27 -1.66 20.56
CA THR A 60 -22.21 -0.33 21.21
C THR A 60 -23.03 -0.38 22.47
N TRP A 61 -22.40 -0.04 23.59
CA TRP A 61 -23.04 0.05 24.87
C TRP A 61 -23.10 1.51 25.32
N LYS A 62 -24.30 2.09 25.32
CA LYS A 62 -24.54 3.42 25.88
C LYS A 62 -24.60 3.35 27.39
N MET A 63 -23.78 4.14 28.07
CA MET A 63 -23.65 4.15 29.51
C MET A 63 -24.16 5.48 30.13
N ASP A 64 -25.22 6.01 29.56
CA ASP A 64 -25.86 7.27 30.05
C ASP A 64 -26.32 7.17 31.52
N PHE A 65 -26.44 5.96 32.05
CA PHE A 65 -26.73 5.71 33.47
C PHE A 65 -25.57 6.09 34.39
N LEU A 66 -24.32 6.08 33.91
CA LEU A 66 -23.12 6.53 34.65
C LEU A 66 -22.92 8.04 34.44
N THR A 67 -22.90 8.47 33.20
CA THR A 67 -22.79 9.88 32.81
C THR A 67 -23.34 10.07 31.39
N PRO A 68 -24.19 11.10 31.16
CA PRO A 68 -24.74 11.37 29.84
C PRO A 68 -23.65 11.57 28.80
N GLY A 69 -23.78 10.88 27.66
CA GLY A 69 -22.83 10.96 26.56
C GLY A 69 -21.65 10.01 26.63
N LEU A 70 -21.62 9.07 27.59
CA LEU A 70 -20.61 8.02 27.68
C LEU A 70 -21.08 6.78 26.88
N ALA A 71 -20.20 6.26 26.04
CA ALA A 71 -20.44 5.03 25.28
C ALA A 71 -19.16 4.20 25.14
N ALA A 72 -19.31 2.88 25.18
CA ALA A 72 -18.24 1.94 24.84
C ALA A 72 -18.61 1.23 23.53
N ASP A 73 -17.65 1.15 22.60
CA ASP A 73 -17.82 0.37 21.37
C ASP A 73 -16.79 -0.75 21.33
N PHE A 74 -17.24 -1.89 20.84
CA PHE A 74 -16.41 -3.03 20.53
C PHE A 74 -16.65 -3.45 19.09
N GLN A 75 -15.57 -3.75 18.36
CA GLN A 75 -15.64 -4.25 16.99
C GLN A 75 -14.63 -5.38 16.81
N LEU A 76 -15.08 -6.48 16.24
CA LEU A 76 -14.28 -7.60 15.79
C LEU A 76 -14.49 -7.77 14.29
N ALA A 77 -13.44 -7.65 13.52
CA ALA A 77 -13.46 -7.90 12.09
C ALA A 77 -12.51 -9.05 11.76
N TYR A 78 -13.03 -10.03 11.04
CA TYR A 78 -12.24 -11.14 10.51
C TYR A 78 -12.47 -11.24 9.01
N SER A 79 -11.38 -11.30 8.27
CA SER A 79 -11.43 -11.58 6.83
C SER A 79 -10.47 -12.70 6.47
N SER A 80 -10.88 -13.54 5.53
CA SER A 80 -9.99 -14.53 4.90
C SER A 80 -10.20 -14.54 3.40
N SER A 81 -9.11 -14.69 2.65
CA SER A 81 -9.11 -14.85 1.20
C SER A 81 -8.23 -16.03 0.84
N ASP A 82 -8.87 -17.13 0.46
CA ASP A 82 -8.20 -18.38 0.09
C ASP A 82 -8.36 -18.60 -1.41
N GLU A 83 -7.25 -18.76 -2.11
CA GLU A 83 -7.24 -19.08 -3.53
C GLU A 83 -6.53 -20.42 -3.74
N ASN A 84 -7.29 -21.41 -4.16
CA ASN A 84 -6.82 -22.77 -4.40
C ASN A 84 -7.07 -23.13 -5.85
N TYR A 85 -6.14 -23.85 -6.47
CA TYR A 85 -6.39 -24.39 -7.78
C TYR A 85 -6.18 -25.89 -7.85
N ARG A 86 -6.95 -26.48 -8.74
CA ARG A 86 -6.78 -27.85 -9.20
C ARG A 86 -6.44 -27.81 -10.67
N ALA A 87 -5.30 -28.36 -11.03
CA ALA A 87 -4.90 -28.57 -12.40
C ALA A 87 -4.95 -30.08 -12.73
N VAL A 88 -5.54 -30.41 -13.86
CA VAL A 88 -5.46 -31.72 -14.48
C VAL A 88 -4.60 -31.52 -15.71
N MET A 89 -3.39 -32.03 -15.71
CA MET A 89 -2.37 -31.67 -16.66
C MET A 89 -1.76 -32.90 -17.31
N ARG A 90 -1.38 -32.75 -18.57
CA ARG A 90 -0.54 -33.67 -19.30
C ARG A 90 0.44 -32.84 -20.14
N THR A 91 1.71 -33.14 -20.03
CA THR A 91 2.77 -32.36 -20.69
C THR A 91 3.37 -33.09 -21.87
N ARG A 92 3.18 -34.39 -21.95
CA ARG A 92 3.78 -35.27 -22.97
C ARG A 92 2.71 -35.97 -23.80
N TYR A 93 2.67 -35.65 -25.07
CA TYR A 93 1.76 -36.22 -26.07
C TYR A 93 2.41 -36.13 -27.45
N PRO A 94 2.10 -37.07 -28.38
CA PRO A 94 2.70 -37.11 -29.72
C PRO A 94 2.22 -35.95 -30.57
N THR A 95 3.14 -35.31 -31.30
CA THR A 95 2.86 -34.31 -32.34
C THR A 95 3.73 -34.62 -33.56
N TYR A 96 3.23 -34.31 -34.75
CA TYR A 96 3.84 -34.73 -36.00
C TYR A 96 3.98 -33.55 -36.95
N HIS A 97 4.94 -33.66 -37.87
CA HIS A 97 5.04 -32.82 -39.06
C HIS A 97 4.80 -33.68 -40.27
N TYR A 98 3.80 -33.32 -41.07
CA TYR A 98 3.53 -33.96 -42.37
C TYR A 98 4.44 -33.37 -43.43
N ASP A 99 5.29 -34.20 -44.04
CA ASP A 99 6.11 -33.82 -45.21
C ASP A 99 5.36 -34.16 -46.49
N SER A 100 4.90 -33.14 -47.19
CA SER A 100 4.15 -33.30 -48.43
C SER A 100 4.97 -33.88 -49.62
N ALA A 101 6.30 -33.81 -49.55
CA ALA A 101 7.17 -34.34 -50.61
C ALA A 101 7.35 -35.85 -50.49
N THR A 102 7.38 -36.36 -49.27
CA THR A 102 7.60 -37.79 -48.98
C THR A 102 6.33 -38.52 -48.57
N GLY A 103 5.27 -37.79 -48.17
CA GLY A 103 4.03 -38.35 -47.62
C GLY A 103 4.18 -38.91 -46.22
N LEU A 104 5.29 -38.63 -45.52
CA LEU A 104 5.61 -39.18 -44.19
C LEU A 104 5.20 -38.23 -43.07
N TYR A 105 4.84 -38.82 -41.93
CA TYR A 105 4.56 -38.09 -40.67
C TYR A 105 5.76 -38.21 -39.76
N ASN A 106 6.53 -37.15 -39.66
CA ASN A 106 7.72 -37.08 -38.82
C ASN A 106 7.33 -36.67 -37.40
N ILE A 107 7.62 -37.56 -36.42
CA ILE A 107 7.37 -37.25 -35.01
C ILE A 107 8.24 -36.08 -34.56
N ASN A 108 7.71 -35.27 -33.64
CA ASN A 108 8.48 -34.23 -32.99
C ASN A 108 9.69 -34.81 -32.25
N PRO A 109 10.93 -34.43 -32.59
CA PRO A 109 12.12 -35.01 -31.97
C PRO A 109 12.22 -34.71 -30.45
N ASN A 110 11.58 -33.63 -29.99
CA ASN A 110 11.46 -33.29 -28.56
C ASN A 110 10.18 -33.92 -27.93
N GLY A 111 9.39 -34.66 -28.69
CA GLY A 111 8.14 -35.26 -28.28
C GLY A 111 8.28 -36.71 -27.82
N VAL A 112 7.14 -37.37 -27.69
CA VAL A 112 7.01 -38.76 -27.29
C VAL A 112 6.10 -39.50 -28.28
N TYR A 113 6.20 -40.81 -28.36
CA TYR A 113 5.36 -41.63 -29.23
C TYR A 113 3.96 -41.84 -28.67
N ASP A 114 3.83 -41.88 -27.32
CA ASP A 114 2.58 -42.19 -26.63
C ASP A 114 2.10 -41.01 -25.76
N TYR A 115 0.80 -41.05 -25.45
CA TYR A 115 0.20 -40.14 -24.53
C TYR A 115 0.56 -40.45 -23.08
N GLU A 116 1.14 -39.51 -22.36
CA GLU A 116 1.26 -39.56 -20.91
C GLU A 116 -0.13 -39.55 -20.27
N GLN A 117 -0.29 -40.20 -19.12
CA GLN A 117 -1.53 -40.09 -18.34
C GLN A 117 -1.67 -38.70 -17.73
N TYR A 118 -2.92 -38.23 -17.61
CA TYR A 118 -3.19 -37.01 -16.89
C TYR A 118 -2.84 -37.17 -15.41
N PHE A 119 -2.11 -36.22 -14.88
CA PHE A 119 -1.88 -36.12 -13.45
C PHE A 119 -2.65 -34.94 -12.85
N VAL A 120 -3.01 -35.05 -11.58
CA VAL A 120 -3.76 -34.04 -10.82
C VAL A 120 -2.81 -33.34 -9.87
N TYR A 121 -2.77 -32.02 -10.01
CA TYR A 121 -1.99 -31.19 -9.13
C TYR A 121 -2.93 -30.19 -8.41
N ASN A 122 -2.79 -30.12 -7.07
CA ASN A 122 -3.53 -29.17 -6.23
C ASN A 122 -2.52 -28.27 -5.53
N SER A 123 -2.81 -26.96 -5.49
CA SER A 123 -1.98 -26.00 -4.77
C SER A 123 -2.82 -24.86 -4.22
N THR A 124 -2.32 -24.24 -3.18
CA THR A 124 -2.82 -22.99 -2.64
C THR A 124 -1.99 -21.86 -3.21
N ASP A 125 -2.64 -20.96 -3.98
CA ASP A 125 -1.98 -19.80 -4.54
C ASP A 125 -1.94 -18.63 -3.55
N LYS A 126 -2.99 -18.50 -2.73
CA LYS A 126 -3.13 -17.42 -1.76
C LYS A 126 -3.92 -17.88 -0.54
N ALA A 127 -3.44 -17.57 0.63
CA ALA A 127 -4.15 -17.78 1.89
C ALA A 127 -3.81 -16.62 2.83
N ILE A 128 -4.68 -15.59 2.82
CA ILE A 128 -4.53 -14.39 3.66
C ILE A 128 -5.63 -14.41 4.70
N LYS A 129 -5.26 -14.18 5.96
CA LYS A 129 -6.17 -14.02 7.08
C LYS A 129 -5.86 -12.69 7.76
N ASP A 130 -6.88 -11.93 8.08
CA ASP A 130 -6.77 -10.67 8.80
C ASP A 130 -7.77 -10.66 9.96
N LEU A 131 -7.27 -10.41 11.15
CA LEU A 131 -8.06 -10.25 12.37
C LEU A 131 -7.82 -8.85 12.93
N ASN A 132 -8.89 -8.07 13.06
CA ASN A 132 -8.84 -6.75 13.66
C ASN A 132 -9.81 -6.67 14.84
N ILE A 133 -9.30 -6.23 15.99
CA ILE A 133 -10.05 -6.02 17.23
C ILE A 133 -9.92 -4.55 17.60
N LYS A 134 -11.06 -3.89 17.80
CA LYS A 134 -11.13 -2.50 18.28
C LYS A 134 -12.02 -2.43 19.50
N ALA A 135 -11.56 -1.72 20.52
CA ALA A 135 -12.37 -1.34 21.67
C ALA A 135 -12.19 0.15 21.93
N SER A 136 -13.27 0.89 22.07
CA SER A 136 -13.19 2.31 22.33
C SER A 136 -14.15 2.74 23.42
N LEU A 137 -13.70 3.73 24.20
CA LEU A 137 -14.51 4.45 25.18
C LEU A 137 -14.64 5.89 24.68
N LYS A 138 -15.88 6.35 24.54
CA LYS A 138 -16.21 7.68 23.99
C LYS A 138 -17.02 8.44 25.00
N TYR A 139 -16.69 9.70 25.19
CA TYR A 139 -17.48 10.63 25.97
C TYR A 139 -17.69 11.91 25.15
N ALA A 140 -18.92 12.33 24.99
CA ALA A 140 -19.26 13.56 24.30
C ALA A 140 -20.38 14.29 25.08
N HIS A 141 -20.08 15.51 25.50
CA HIS A 141 -21.05 16.30 26.28
C HIS A 141 -20.86 17.79 26.04
N VAL A 142 -21.98 18.52 26.03
CA VAL A 142 -22.00 19.98 25.94
C VAL A 142 -22.39 20.56 27.31
N PHE A 143 -21.43 21.23 27.96
CA PHE A 143 -21.67 21.89 29.23
C PHE A 143 -22.09 23.35 29.02
N ASN A 144 -23.11 23.77 29.73
CA ASN A 144 -23.60 25.16 29.73
C ASN A 144 -23.88 25.74 28.33
N ASN A 145 -24.22 24.90 27.36
CA ASN A 145 -24.42 25.28 25.94
C ASN A 145 -23.21 26.06 25.32
N ALA A 146 -22.05 25.99 25.93
CA ALA A 146 -20.87 26.73 25.54
C ALA A 146 -19.62 25.89 25.35
N HIS A 147 -19.49 24.82 26.13
CA HIS A 147 -18.29 23.97 26.15
C HIS A 147 -18.62 22.61 25.59
N ASP A 148 -18.28 22.34 24.35
CA ASP A 148 -18.42 21.04 23.70
C ASP A 148 -17.10 20.27 23.88
N VAL A 149 -17.19 19.17 24.62
CA VAL A 149 -16.05 18.28 24.94
C VAL A 149 -16.32 16.92 24.33
N ASN A 150 -15.36 16.41 23.58
CA ASN A 150 -15.37 15.02 23.14
C ASN A 150 -14.02 14.37 23.46
N VAL A 151 -14.09 13.20 24.06
CA VAL A 151 -12.92 12.38 24.40
C VAL A 151 -13.13 10.99 23.87
N MET A 152 -12.13 10.44 23.23
CA MET A 152 -12.13 9.05 22.79
C MET A 152 -10.81 8.39 23.21
N PHE A 153 -10.94 7.23 23.80
CA PHE A 153 -9.81 6.31 24.00
C PHE A 153 -10.08 5.05 23.16
N LEU A 154 -9.13 4.68 22.30
CA LEU A 154 -9.22 3.55 21.38
C LEU A 154 -8.05 2.60 21.60
N TYR A 155 -8.35 1.33 21.77
CA TYR A 155 -7.45 0.20 21.61
C TYR A 155 -7.71 -0.45 20.25
N ASN A 156 -6.65 -0.71 19.49
CA ASN A 156 -6.71 -1.40 18.21
C ASN A 156 -5.62 -2.47 18.14
N ARG A 157 -6.00 -3.69 17.75
CA ARG A 157 -5.05 -4.77 17.46
C ARG A 157 -5.37 -5.39 16.12
N GLN A 158 -4.35 -5.51 15.27
CA GLN A 158 -4.46 -6.16 13.97
C GLN A 158 -3.44 -7.28 13.87
N SER A 159 -3.85 -8.41 13.29
CA SER A 159 -2.98 -9.55 12.99
C SER A 159 -3.28 -10.04 11.59
N THR A 160 -2.33 -9.90 10.68
CA THR A 160 -2.45 -10.32 9.28
C THR A 160 -1.48 -11.45 8.98
N THR A 161 -1.98 -12.59 8.53
CA THR A 161 -1.18 -13.76 8.14
C THR A 161 -1.28 -13.96 6.64
N ASN A 162 -0.14 -14.13 5.98
CA ASN A 162 -0.04 -14.64 4.61
C ASN A 162 0.63 -15.99 4.63
N GLU A 163 -0.15 -17.06 4.60
CA GLU A 163 0.33 -18.43 4.77
C GLU A 163 1.22 -18.91 3.61
N LYS A 164 1.15 -18.25 2.45
CA LYS A 164 1.99 -18.59 1.31
C LYS A 164 3.42 -18.08 1.46
N ASP A 165 3.56 -16.83 1.93
CA ASP A 165 4.85 -16.15 1.94
C ASP A 165 5.55 -16.23 3.31
N ALA A 166 4.76 -16.26 4.40
CA ALA A 166 5.29 -16.36 5.75
C ALA A 166 4.25 -16.93 6.71
N ALA A 167 4.59 -18.01 7.40
CA ALA A 167 3.74 -18.59 8.44
C ALA A 167 3.58 -17.71 9.69
N VAL A 168 4.40 -16.66 9.82
CA VAL A 168 4.39 -15.75 10.98
C VAL A 168 3.53 -14.53 10.68
N PRO A 169 2.47 -14.25 11.48
CA PRO A 169 1.60 -13.11 11.26
C PRO A 169 2.34 -11.77 11.46
N ASN A 170 1.86 -10.72 10.76
CA ASN A 170 2.20 -9.34 11.05
C ASN A 170 1.26 -8.84 12.14
N ASN A 171 1.80 -8.40 13.25
CA ASN A 171 1.02 -7.88 14.36
C ASN A 171 1.26 -6.39 14.55
N PHE A 172 0.16 -5.68 14.74
CA PHE A 172 0.11 -4.27 15.10
C PHE A 172 -0.79 -4.09 16.31
N GLU A 173 -0.38 -3.25 17.24
CA GLU A 173 -1.15 -2.88 18.42
C GLU A 173 -1.09 -1.37 18.62
N GLY A 174 -2.21 -0.73 18.92
CA GLY A 174 -2.27 0.72 19.07
C GLY A 174 -3.21 1.18 20.16
N TYR A 175 -2.76 2.18 20.91
CA TYR A 175 -3.54 2.93 21.90
C TYR A 175 -3.64 4.36 21.41
N THR A 176 -4.86 4.84 21.18
CA THR A 176 -5.09 6.20 20.69
C THR A 176 -6.00 6.96 21.66
N MET A 177 -5.60 8.17 22.01
CA MET A 177 -6.41 9.11 22.76
C MET A 177 -6.69 10.33 21.89
N GLN A 178 -7.94 10.73 21.79
CA GLN A 178 -8.37 11.96 21.16
C GLN A 178 -9.14 12.82 22.15
N LEU A 179 -8.78 14.10 22.23
CA LEU A 179 -9.48 15.11 23.00
C LEU A 179 -9.85 16.26 22.05
N GLY A 180 -11.14 16.47 21.84
CA GLY A 180 -11.68 17.62 21.12
C GLY A 180 -12.39 18.55 22.07
N TYR A 181 -12.10 19.85 21.98
CA TYR A 181 -12.73 20.88 22.78
C TYR A 181 -13.14 22.06 21.90
N LYS A 182 -14.39 22.51 22.03
CA LYS A 182 -14.91 23.71 21.36
C LYS A 182 -15.58 24.62 22.36
N TYR A 183 -15.18 25.86 22.36
CA TYR A 183 -15.82 26.91 23.17
C TYR A 183 -16.65 27.83 22.27
N LYS A 184 -17.98 27.81 22.48
CA LYS A 184 -18.99 28.61 21.73
C LYS A 184 -18.81 28.54 20.21
N ASN A 185 -18.27 27.45 19.68
CA ASN A 185 -17.87 27.28 18.28
C ASN A 185 -16.88 28.34 17.75
N LYS A 186 -16.27 29.14 18.66
CA LYS A 186 -15.28 30.17 18.34
C LYS A 186 -13.85 29.62 18.38
N TYR A 187 -13.50 28.95 19.48
CA TYR A 187 -12.18 28.36 19.72
C TYR A 187 -12.28 26.86 19.69
N LEU A 188 -11.43 26.24 18.91
CA LEU A 188 -11.37 24.80 18.71
C LEU A 188 -9.97 24.29 19.03
N VAL A 189 -9.89 23.21 19.77
CA VAL A 189 -8.63 22.52 20.11
C VAL A 189 -8.83 21.05 19.94
N ASP A 190 -7.96 20.38 19.19
CA ASP A 190 -7.93 18.93 19.03
C ASP A 190 -6.54 18.43 19.40
N LEU A 191 -6.48 17.54 20.39
CA LEU A 191 -5.28 16.84 20.82
C LEU A 191 -5.44 15.36 20.51
N ASN A 192 -4.51 14.81 19.73
CA ASN A 192 -4.47 13.41 19.39
C ASN A 192 -3.13 12.84 19.85
N MET A 193 -3.15 11.69 20.51
CA MET A 193 -1.97 10.98 20.95
C MET A 193 -2.13 9.51 20.57
N ALA A 194 -1.13 8.95 19.89
CA ALA A 194 -1.09 7.54 19.55
C ALA A 194 0.19 6.91 20.09
N TYR A 195 0.04 5.75 20.71
CA TYR A 195 1.13 4.87 21.17
C TYR A 195 0.96 3.53 20.46
N ASN A 196 1.76 3.33 19.41
CA ASN A 196 1.60 2.21 18.49
C ASN A 196 2.79 1.28 18.56
N GLY A 197 2.52 -0.02 18.50
CA GLY A 197 3.50 -1.10 18.49
C GLY A 197 3.38 -1.99 17.27
N THR A 198 4.53 -2.48 16.78
CA THR A 198 4.64 -3.40 15.65
C THR A 198 5.66 -4.50 15.96
N ASP A 199 5.48 -5.69 15.39
CA ASP A 199 6.44 -6.80 15.51
C ASP A 199 7.59 -6.73 14.49
N ARG A 200 7.60 -5.69 13.64
CA ARG A 200 8.64 -5.49 12.62
C ARG A 200 9.99 -5.07 13.22
N PHE A 201 9.98 -4.43 14.39
CA PHE A 201 11.17 -3.91 15.05
C PHE A 201 11.55 -4.74 16.28
N GLY A 202 12.80 -4.59 16.71
CA GLY A 202 13.30 -5.22 17.93
C GLY A 202 12.53 -4.74 19.18
N LYS A 203 12.60 -5.54 20.24
CA LYS A 203 11.80 -5.35 21.45
C LYS A 203 11.93 -3.95 22.10
N ASP A 204 13.07 -3.30 21.95
CA ASP A 204 13.32 -1.98 22.54
C ASP A 204 12.79 -0.82 21.67
N ASN A 205 12.51 -1.07 20.39
CA ASN A 205 12.12 -0.06 19.39
C ASN A 205 10.74 -0.31 18.77
N ASN A 206 10.01 -1.33 19.26
CA ASN A 206 8.75 -1.76 18.65
C ASN A 206 7.57 -0.82 18.92
N PHE A 207 7.63 0.02 19.97
CA PHE A 207 6.61 1.03 20.24
C PHE A 207 7.08 2.44 19.89
N GLY A 208 6.16 3.25 19.34
CA GLY A 208 6.37 4.66 19.04
C GLY A 208 5.25 5.53 19.58
N PHE A 209 5.60 6.76 20.03
CA PHE A 209 4.64 7.75 20.52
C PHE A 209 4.49 8.89 19.51
N PHE A 210 3.26 9.18 19.11
CA PHE A 210 2.93 10.09 18.01
C PHE A 210 1.84 11.09 18.44
N PRO A 211 2.23 12.24 19.04
CA PRO A 211 1.30 13.29 19.42
C PRO A 211 1.01 14.26 18.26
N ALA A 212 -0.20 14.81 18.23
CA ALA A 212 -0.61 15.87 17.31
C ALA A 212 -1.56 16.83 18.01
N LEU A 213 -1.38 18.13 17.75
CA LEU A 213 -2.20 19.21 18.26
C LEU A 213 -2.71 20.04 17.09
N ALA A 214 -4.02 20.34 17.07
CA ALA A 214 -4.61 21.30 16.15
C ALA A 214 -5.40 22.36 16.92
N ILE A 215 -5.32 23.61 16.44
CA ILE A 215 -6.02 24.76 17.00
C ILE A 215 -6.78 25.44 15.86
N GLY A 216 -8.02 25.78 16.10
CA GLY A 216 -8.88 26.53 15.19
C GLY A 216 -9.50 27.76 15.87
N TYR A 217 -9.60 28.84 15.13
CA TYR A 217 -10.27 30.06 15.57
C TYR A 217 -11.24 30.54 14.49
N ALA A 218 -12.53 30.51 14.83
CA ALA A 218 -13.60 30.96 13.95
C ALA A 218 -13.93 32.45 14.26
N ILE A 219 -13.18 33.37 13.66
CA ILE A 219 -13.31 34.81 13.91
C ILE A 219 -14.71 35.32 13.51
N SER A 220 -15.35 34.71 12.49
CA SER A 220 -16.71 35.05 12.07
C SER A 220 -17.76 34.81 13.16
N GLN A 221 -17.44 34.05 14.21
CA GLN A 221 -18.34 33.81 15.33
C GLN A 221 -18.20 34.86 16.45
N GLU A 222 -17.23 35.77 16.36
CA GLU A 222 -17.03 36.84 17.31
C GLU A 222 -18.08 37.94 17.16
N ASP A 223 -18.49 38.55 18.30
CA ASP A 223 -19.52 39.59 18.32
C ASP A 223 -19.07 40.86 17.59
N PHE A 224 -17.79 41.23 17.73
CA PHE A 224 -17.23 42.37 17.00
C PHE A 224 -17.26 42.18 15.48
N PHE A 225 -17.10 40.95 15.00
CA PHE A 225 -17.14 40.62 13.58
C PHE A 225 -18.57 40.66 13.05
N LYS A 226 -19.52 40.12 13.80
CA LYS A 226 -20.96 40.09 13.45
C LYS A 226 -21.59 41.46 13.48
N ASN A 227 -21.09 42.36 14.36
CA ASN A 227 -21.62 43.75 14.50
C ASN A 227 -21.21 44.68 13.36
N VAL A 228 -20.26 44.32 12.51
CA VAL A 228 -19.93 45.06 11.29
C VAL A 228 -20.89 44.62 10.20
N ASP A 229 -21.82 45.45 9.83
CA ASP A 229 -22.94 45.17 8.91
C ASP A 229 -22.52 44.42 7.65
N TRP A 230 -21.44 44.85 7.00
CA TRP A 230 -20.96 44.22 5.78
C TRP A 230 -20.36 42.83 6.05
N LEU A 231 -19.54 42.69 7.09
CA LEU A 231 -18.89 41.43 7.44
C LEU A 231 -19.92 40.40 7.93
N GLY A 232 -20.78 40.79 8.86
CA GLY A 232 -21.79 39.90 9.45
C GLY A 232 -22.81 39.37 8.47
N ARG A 233 -23.13 40.15 7.39
CA ARG A 233 -24.06 39.71 6.35
C ARG A 233 -23.42 38.88 5.25
N ASN A 234 -22.19 39.17 4.90
CA ASN A 234 -21.56 38.62 3.70
C ASN A 234 -20.52 37.54 3.98
N VAL A 235 -20.02 37.39 5.19
CA VAL A 235 -19.02 36.40 5.59
C VAL A 235 -19.64 35.42 6.59
N GLN A 236 -20.12 34.29 6.13
CA GLN A 236 -20.77 33.27 6.95
C GLN A 236 -19.75 32.49 7.79
N LEU A 237 -18.57 32.24 7.22
CA LEU A 237 -17.46 31.57 7.89
C LEU A 237 -16.15 32.25 7.54
N LEU A 238 -15.38 32.56 8.57
CA LEU A 238 -13.94 32.83 8.45
C LEU A 238 -13.25 32.15 9.63
N LYS A 239 -12.49 31.09 9.34
CA LYS A 239 -11.82 30.26 10.33
C LYS A 239 -10.37 30.10 9.96
N PHE A 240 -9.50 30.36 10.90
CA PHE A 240 -8.08 30.04 10.83
C PHE A 240 -7.81 28.73 11.57
N ARG A 241 -6.92 27.94 11.05
CA ARG A 241 -6.51 26.67 11.66
C ARG A 241 -5.01 26.46 11.52
N THR A 242 -4.45 25.85 12.53
CA THR A 242 -3.06 25.40 12.51
C THR A 242 -2.95 24.05 13.18
N SER A 243 -2.07 23.20 12.69
CA SER A 243 -1.79 21.92 13.30
C SER A 243 -0.31 21.59 13.26
N TYR A 244 0.16 20.91 14.28
CA TYR A 244 1.48 20.33 14.35
C TYR A 244 1.38 18.90 14.92
N GLY A 245 2.02 17.96 14.25
CA GLY A 245 1.97 16.57 14.70
C GLY A 245 3.18 15.75 14.27
N LEU A 246 3.43 14.72 15.04
CA LEU A 246 4.38 13.65 14.74
C LEU A 246 3.59 12.43 14.25
N VAL A 247 3.99 11.86 13.12
CA VAL A 247 3.43 10.64 12.53
C VAL A 247 4.53 9.61 12.39
N GLY A 248 4.24 8.36 12.72
CA GLY A 248 5.14 7.23 12.52
C GLY A 248 4.65 6.27 11.45
N SER A 249 5.59 5.64 10.76
CA SER A 249 5.33 4.55 9.82
C SER A 249 6.24 3.38 10.15
N ASP A 250 5.69 2.16 10.17
CA ASP A 250 6.42 0.90 10.28
C ASP A 250 6.56 0.19 8.94
N VAL A 251 6.01 0.78 7.87
CA VAL A 251 6.07 0.25 6.50
C VAL A 251 7.44 0.58 5.91
N ALA A 252 8.45 -0.08 6.40
CA ALA A 252 9.77 -0.08 5.79
C ALA A 252 9.77 -0.96 4.53
N SER A 253 10.55 -0.59 3.54
CA SER A 253 10.68 -1.28 2.26
C SER A 253 10.93 -2.79 2.41
N GLY A 254 9.87 -3.58 2.34
CA GLY A 254 9.91 -5.00 2.00
C GLY A 254 10.22 -5.97 3.14
N ASP A 255 11.35 -5.92 3.78
CA ASP A 255 11.81 -6.99 4.65
C ASP A 255 11.33 -6.83 6.11
N ARG A 256 10.91 -7.96 6.68
CA ARG A 256 10.55 -8.07 8.10
C ARG A 256 11.78 -8.52 8.90
N TYR A 257 11.79 -8.14 10.18
CA TYR A 257 12.80 -8.62 11.13
C TYR A 257 14.24 -8.22 10.76
N LEU A 258 14.43 -7.02 10.19
CA LEU A 258 15.74 -6.46 9.84
C LEU A 258 16.73 -6.43 11.02
N TYR A 259 16.21 -6.55 12.25
CA TYR A 259 17.02 -6.64 13.47
C TYR A 259 17.65 -8.03 13.70
N ARG A 260 17.27 -9.05 12.90
CA ARG A 260 17.80 -10.40 13.02
C ARG A 260 18.87 -10.67 11.95
N GLN A 261 19.91 -11.37 12.36
CA GLN A 261 20.88 -11.92 11.41
C GLN A 261 20.18 -12.95 10.52
N VAL A 262 20.37 -12.84 9.22
CA VAL A 262 19.80 -13.73 8.20
C VAL A 262 20.91 -14.62 7.64
N TYR A 263 20.60 -15.91 7.46
CA TYR A 263 21.45 -16.84 6.74
C TYR A 263 20.76 -17.23 5.44
N LYS A 264 21.49 -17.23 4.35
CA LYS A 264 21.00 -17.53 2.99
C LYS A 264 21.66 -18.80 2.47
N THR A 265 21.01 -19.46 1.51
CA THR A 265 21.67 -20.55 0.77
C THR A 265 22.88 -19.97 0.05
N GLY A 266 24.05 -20.55 0.31
CA GLY A 266 25.32 -20.20 -0.31
C GLY A 266 25.54 -20.91 -1.63
N ASP A 267 26.74 -20.75 -2.16
CA ASP A 267 27.16 -21.42 -3.38
C ASP A 267 27.16 -22.93 -3.21
N SER A 268 26.84 -23.67 -4.29
CA SER A 268 26.88 -25.12 -4.28
C SER A 268 28.29 -25.62 -4.50
N TYR A 269 28.72 -26.57 -3.69
CA TYR A 269 29.92 -27.34 -3.91
C TYR A 269 29.59 -28.70 -4.47
N THR A 270 30.28 -29.14 -5.52
CA THR A 270 30.04 -30.43 -6.17
C THR A 270 31.10 -31.44 -5.72
N PHE A 271 30.62 -32.61 -5.28
CA PHE A 271 31.44 -33.72 -4.83
C PHE A 271 31.37 -34.89 -5.82
N GLY A 272 32.29 -35.80 -5.71
CA GLY A 272 32.33 -37.05 -6.44
C GLY A 272 33.05 -36.97 -7.78
N GLU A 273 33.39 -38.13 -8.34
CA GLU A 273 34.02 -38.27 -9.64
C GLU A 273 33.02 -37.76 -10.72
N GLY A 274 33.41 -36.73 -11.49
CA GLY A 274 32.53 -36.12 -12.49
C GLY A 274 31.60 -35.02 -11.95
N ASN A 275 31.80 -34.54 -10.71
CA ASN A 275 30.99 -33.44 -10.11
C ASN A 275 29.47 -33.72 -10.08
N ASN A 276 29.07 -34.96 -9.82
CA ASN A 276 27.67 -35.41 -9.93
C ASN A 276 26.83 -35.14 -8.68
N PHE A 277 27.43 -34.75 -7.57
CA PHE A 277 26.73 -34.55 -6.29
C PHE A 277 26.94 -33.11 -5.78
N GLY A 278 25.98 -32.23 -6.05
CA GLY A 278 25.99 -30.85 -5.60
C GLY A 278 25.36 -30.72 -4.21
N VAL A 279 26.07 -30.05 -3.29
CA VAL A 279 25.56 -29.68 -1.97
C VAL A 279 25.60 -28.16 -1.85
N SER A 280 24.44 -27.55 -1.56
CA SER A 280 24.38 -26.12 -1.31
C SER A 280 24.92 -25.79 0.07
N GLY A 281 25.81 -24.82 0.13
CA GLY A 281 26.33 -24.27 1.39
C GLY A 281 25.32 -23.31 2.06
N ILE A 282 25.64 -22.87 3.26
CA ILE A 282 24.97 -21.78 3.96
C ILE A 282 25.98 -20.65 4.12
N LYS A 283 25.58 -19.42 3.79
CA LYS A 283 26.38 -18.21 3.98
C LYS A 283 25.60 -17.18 4.79
N GLU A 284 26.33 -16.32 5.46
CA GLU A 284 25.74 -15.14 6.11
C GLU A 284 25.05 -14.26 5.06
N GLY A 285 23.84 -13.84 5.36
CA GLY A 285 23.12 -12.80 4.64
C GLY A 285 23.47 -11.42 5.19
N ASP A 286 22.56 -10.46 4.99
CA ASP A 286 22.77 -9.10 5.46
C ASP A 286 22.85 -9.05 6.98
N LEU A 287 23.75 -8.23 7.50
CA LEU A 287 23.95 -8.08 8.94
C LEU A 287 22.72 -7.45 9.59
N GLY A 288 22.19 -8.08 10.63
CA GLY A 288 21.00 -7.59 11.34
C GLY A 288 21.25 -6.24 12.02
N ASN A 289 20.29 -5.32 11.93
CA ASN A 289 20.37 -3.99 12.53
C ASN A 289 19.43 -3.89 13.75
N LEU A 290 19.99 -3.96 14.96
CA LEU A 290 19.21 -3.87 16.23
C LEU A 290 18.58 -2.49 16.46
N ASN A 291 19.05 -1.46 15.77
CA ASN A 291 18.60 -0.08 15.94
C ASN A 291 17.44 0.33 15.03
N VAL A 292 16.94 -0.59 14.19
CA VAL A 292 15.79 -0.30 13.31
C VAL A 292 14.58 0.13 14.14
N THR A 293 13.97 1.24 13.73
CA THR A 293 12.82 1.86 14.40
C THR A 293 11.87 2.50 13.40
N TRP A 294 10.82 3.12 13.91
CA TRP A 294 9.81 3.84 13.15
C TRP A 294 10.41 4.95 12.30
N GLU A 295 9.99 5.02 11.04
CA GLU A 295 10.13 6.23 10.25
C GLU A 295 9.22 7.30 10.81
N LYS A 296 9.67 8.56 10.88
CA LYS A 296 8.93 9.66 11.51
C LYS A 296 8.73 10.82 10.55
N ALA A 297 7.57 11.46 10.67
CA ALA A 297 7.25 12.70 9.93
C ALA A 297 6.74 13.77 10.90
N ARG A 298 7.38 14.93 10.90
CA ARG A 298 6.89 16.16 11.54
C ARG A 298 6.08 16.92 10.53
N LYS A 299 4.78 17.08 10.80
CA LYS A 299 3.85 17.76 9.91
C LYS A 299 3.39 19.05 10.54
N PHE A 300 3.53 20.14 9.82
CA PHE A 300 3.01 21.45 10.20
C PHE A 300 2.09 21.95 9.08
N ASN A 301 0.90 22.42 9.46
CA ASN A 301 -0.08 22.94 8.53
C ASN A 301 -0.70 24.23 9.10
N VAL A 302 -0.93 25.21 8.22
CA VAL A 302 -1.71 26.41 8.48
C VAL A 302 -2.75 26.55 7.39
N GLY A 303 -4.01 26.71 7.76
CA GLY A 303 -5.12 26.82 6.82
C GLY A 303 -6.11 27.91 7.16
N VAL A 304 -6.87 28.28 6.14
CA VAL A 304 -8.00 29.20 6.25
C VAL A 304 -9.20 28.60 5.52
N ASP A 305 -10.35 28.63 6.20
CA ASP A 305 -11.65 28.27 5.64
C ASP A 305 -12.53 29.54 5.61
N MET A 306 -13.12 29.85 4.45
CA MET A 306 -13.95 31.03 4.27
C MET A 306 -15.18 30.73 3.42
N ASN A 307 -16.36 31.21 3.88
CA ASN A 307 -17.60 31.18 3.10
C ASN A 307 -18.11 32.60 2.95
N LEU A 308 -18.36 33.02 1.70
CA LEU A 308 -18.79 34.38 1.35
C LEU A 308 -20.11 34.36 0.58
N PHE A 309 -21.02 35.28 0.93
CA PHE A 309 -22.26 35.55 0.20
C PHE A 309 -23.21 34.31 0.07
N ASP A 310 -23.05 33.28 0.91
CA ASP A 310 -23.69 31.96 0.78
C ASP A 310 -23.43 31.27 -0.58
N LYS A 311 -22.50 31.78 -1.37
CA LYS A 311 -22.21 31.32 -2.74
C LYS A 311 -20.79 30.85 -2.93
N PHE A 312 -19.81 31.50 -2.31
CA PHE A 312 -18.41 31.19 -2.46
C PHE A 312 -17.87 30.46 -1.23
N SER A 313 -17.14 29.39 -1.47
CA SER A 313 -16.33 28.70 -0.45
C SER A 313 -14.87 28.72 -0.86
N LEU A 314 -13.99 29.00 0.08
CA LEU A 314 -12.54 28.94 -0.08
C LEU A 314 -11.95 28.12 1.06
N THR A 315 -11.14 27.15 0.70
CA THR A 315 -10.24 26.44 1.62
C THR A 315 -8.84 26.57 1.07
N PHE A 316 -7.92 26.99 1.90
CA PHE A 316 -6.50 27.13 1.54
C PHE A 316 -5.64 26.59 2.66
N ASP A 317 -4.65 25.75 2.34
CA ASP A 317 -3.69 25.16 3.23
C ASP A 317 -2.27 25.40 2.75
N TRP A 318 -1.38 25.71 3.67
CA TRP A 318 0.05 25.70 3.49
C TRP A 318 0.68 24.71 4.47
N PHE A 319 1.57 23.84 3.98
CA PHE A 319 2.12 22.77 4.76
C PHE A 319 3.63 22.57 4.60
N ILE A 320 4.23 22.02 5.64
CA ILE A 320 5.59 21.47 5.65
C ILE A 320 5.53 20.07 6.28
N ASP A 321 6.06 19.07 5.59
CA ASP A 321 6.21 17.68 6.05
C ASP A 321 7.71 17.35 6.01
N LYS A 322 8.35 17.28 7.19
CA LYS A 322 9.74 16.84 7.32
C LYS A 322 9.76 15.40 7.80
N ARG A 323 10.20 14.50 6.93
CA ARG A 323 10.39 13.09 7.24
C ARG A 323 11.84 12.84 7.59
N TYR A 324 12.07 12.06 8.64
CA TYR A 324 13.38 11.71 9.14
C TYR A 324 13.35 10.29 9.72
N ASP A 325 14.50 9.73 10.02
CA ASP A 325 14.65 8.33 10.37
C ASP A 325 14.08 7.39 9.28
N GLN A 326 14.09 7.81 8.01
CA GLN A 326 13.63 6.97 6.90
C GLN A 326 14.61 5.84 6.65
N LEU A 327 14.06 4.65 6.43
CA LEU A 327 14.82 3.42 6.28
C LEU A 327 15.36 3.29 4.86
N VAL A 328 16.68 3.28 4.72
CA VAL A 328 17.37 3.16 3.43
C VAL A 328 18.56 2.20 3.53
N THR A 329 18.86 1.52 2.43
CA THR A 329 20.12 0.77 2.31
C THR A 329 21.27 1.76 2.16
N ARG A 330 22.34 1.58 2.93
CA ARG A 330 23.53 2.41 2.88
C ARG A 330 24.38 2.01 1.69
N ASN A 331 24.66 2.98 0.82
CA ASN A 331 25.55 2.84 -0.33
C ASN A 331 26.84 3.65 -0.18
N ASP A 332 27.08 4.25 0.99
CA ASP A 332 28.26 5.02 1.35
C ASP A 332 29.37 4.16 2.02
N ILE A 333 29.08 2.87 2.24
CA ILE A 333 30.01 1.92 2.85
C ILE A 333 30.72 1.13 1.75
N PRO A 334 32.06 1.04 1.79
CA PRO A 334 32.83 0.29 0.79
C PRO A 334 32.53 -1.21 0.81
N ASP A 335 32.46 -1.84 -0.37
CA ASP A 335 32.22 -3.28 -0.58
C ASP A 335 33.30 -4.19 0.05
N ILE A 336 34.45 -3.62 0.47
CA ILE A 336 35.51 -4.37 1.14
C ILE A 336 35.05 -5.03 2.45
N LEU A 337 33.90 -4.61 2.98
CA LEU A 337 33.27 -5.25 4.15
C LEU A 337 32.90 -6.72 3.86
N GLY A 338 32.64 -7.07 2.60
CA GLY A 338 32.35 -8.44 2.14
C GLY A 338 31.00 -9.00 2.61
N ILE A 339 30.18 -8.21 3.32
CA ILE A 339 28.84 -8.59 3.80
C ILE A 339 27.87 -7.44 3.53
N GLY A 340 26.63 -7.77 3.16
CA GLY A 340 25.55 -6.82 3.03
C GLY A 340 25.10 -6.28 4.40
N LEU A 341 24.65 -5.03 4.42
CA LEU A 341 24.09 -4.39 5.60
C LEU A 341 22.58 -4.28 5.48
N SER A 342 21.86 -4.57 6.55
CA SER A 342 20.44 -4.24 6.64
C SER A 342 20.22 -2.73 6.54
N PRO A 343 19.07 -2.28 6.01
CA PRO A 343 18.72 -0.88 5.98
C PRO A 343 18.81 -0.19 7.33
N GLU A 344 19.15 1.11 7.33
CA GLU A 344 19.27 1.96 8.50
C GLU A 344 18.34 3.18 8.42
N ASN A 345 17.89 3.65 9.60
CA ASN A 345 17.00 4.81 9.72
C ASN A 345 17.82 6.12 9.67
N VAL A 346 18.28 6.53 8.50
CA VAL A 346 19.20 7.67 8.36
C VAL A 346 18.75 8.72 7.32
N ALA A 347 17.85 8.38 6.39
CA ALA A 347 17.47 9.33 5.35
C ALA A 347 16.46 10.37 5.85
N GLU A 348 16.56 11.57 5.25
CA GLU A 348 15.67 12.70 5.51
C GLU A 348 15.13 13.30 4.22
N THR A 349 13.86 13.64 4.22
CA THR A 349 13.19 14.32 3.11
C THR A 349 12.27 15.42 3.64
N THR A 350 12.18 16.53 2.90
CA THR A 350 11.26 17.63 3.19
C THR A 350 10.32 17.83 2.01
N ASN A 351 9.03 17.80 2.29
CA ASN A 351 7.98 18.18 1.35
C ASN A 351 7.27 19.43 1.86
N LYS A 352 7.14 20.45 1.02
CA LYS A 352 6.44 21.69 1.35
C LYS A 352 5.61 22.16 0.18
N GLY A 353 4.46 22.74 0.49
CA GLY A 353 3.56 23.17 -0.55
C GLY A 353 2.35 23.92 -0.03
N PHE A 354 1.43 24.14 -0.93
CA PHE A 354 0.11 24.65 -0.62
C PHE A 354 -0.92 23.95 -1.49
N ASP A 355 -2.12 23.84 -1.00
CA ASP A 355 -3.28 23.35 -1.73
C ASP A 355 -4.52 24.16 -1.34
N GLY A 356 -5.53 24.08 -2.20
CA GLY A 356 -6.76 24.80 -1.93
C GLY A 356 -7.88 24.42 -2.88
N GLN A 357 -9.05 24.87 -2.49
CA GLN A 357 -10.28 24.68 -3.23
C GLN A 357 -11.10 25.98 -3.21
N ILE A 358 -11.62 26.37 -4.36
CA ILE A 358 -12.57 27.47 -4.52
C ILE A 358 -13.85 26.88 -5.07
N GLY A 359 -14.94 26.98 -4.32
CA GLY A 359 -16.27 26.58 -4.72
C GLY A 359 -17.16 27.78 -5.02
N TYR A 360 -18.00 27.68 -6.02
CA TYR A 360 -19.08 28.62 -6.29
C TYR A 360 -20.37 27.86 -6.53
N GLN A 361 -21.42 28.27 -5.80
CA GLN A 361 -22.76 27.72 -5.98
C GLN A 361 -23.77 28.86 -6.07
N ASP A 362 -24.68 28.77 -7.03
CA ASP A 362 -25.77 29.73 -7.17
C ASP A 362 -27.00 29.09 -7.83
N ARG A 363 -28.14 29.73 -7.65
CA ARG A 363 -29.40 29.31 -8.26
C ARG A 363 -30.00 30.45 -9.07
N PHE A 364 -30.12 30.22 -10.37
CA PHE A 364 -30.72 31.14 -11.33
C PHE A 364 -32.10 30.64 -11.76
N GLY A 365 -33.15 31.05 -11.05
CA GLY A 365 -34.50 30.51 -11.29
C GLY A 365 -34.58 29.01 -11.01
N ASN A 366 -34.81 28.19 -12.03
CA ASN A 366 -34.84 26.74 -11.94
C ASN A 366 -33.47 26.07 -12.23
N PHE A 367 -32.47 26.83 -12.55
CA PHE A 367 -31.13 26.33 -12.86
C PHE A 367 -30.22 26.43 -11.62
N ASN A 368 -29.68 25.29 -11.15
CA ASN A 368 -28.71 25.23 -10.08
C ASN A 368 -27.31 25.09 -10.72
N PHE A 369 -26.43 26.02 -10.39
CA PHE A 369 -25.05 26.02 -10.83
C PHE A 369 -24.12 25.75 -9.65
N ASN A 370 -23.23 24.77 -9.80
CA ASN A 370 -22.19 24.45 -8.83
C ASN A 370 -20.88 24.17 -9.59
N THR A 371 -19.81 24.79 -9.17
CA THR A 371 -18.46 24.55 -9.71
C THR A 371 -17.43 24.57 -8.59
N ASN A 372 -16.44 23.68 -8.68
CA ASN A 372 -15.31 23.62 -7.78
C ASN A 372 -14.01 23.67 -8.58
N PHE A 373 -13.10 24.51 -8.16
CA PHE A 373 -11.74 24.58 -8.65
C PHE A 373 -10.79 24.15 -7.54
N VAL A 374 -9.98 23.11 -7.80
CA VAL A 374 -8.98 22.58 -6.86
C VAL A 374 -7.61 22.85 -7.44
N PHE A 375 -6.69 23.33 -6.62
CA PHE A 375 -5.32 23.61 -7.01
C PHE A 375 -4.36 23.13 -5.91
N GLY A 376 -3.16 22.76 -6.32
CA GLY A 376 -2.11 22.36 -5.40
C GLY A 376 -0.73 22.52 -6.00
N TYR A 377 0.23 22.80 -5.17
CA TYR A 377 1.64 22.83 -5.50
C TYR A 377 2.44 22.22 -4.37
N ALA A 378 3.29 21.24 -4.67
CA ALA A 378 4.18 20.62 -3.71
C ALA A 378 5.59 20.52 -4.27
N LYS A 379 6.58 20.76 -3.43
CA LYS A 379 8.00 20.58 -3.74
C LYS A 379 8.62 19.64 -2.74
N ASN A 380 9.08 18.48 -3.23
CA ASN A 380 9.82 17.51 -2.44
C ASN A 380 11.32 17.75 -2.60
N ARG A 381 12.07 17.55 -1.52
CA ARG A 381 13.53 17.60 -1.50
C ARG A 381 14.06 16.47 -0.64
N VAL A 382 15.04 15.74 -1.13
CA VAL A 382 15.84 14.83 -0.32
C VAL A 382 16.87 15.67 0.42
N ASP A 383 16.81 15.69 1.75
CA ASP A 383 17.73 16.47 2.59
C ASP A 383 19.01 15.68 2.88
N TYR A 384 18.84 14.36 3.09
CA TYR A 384 19.94 13.43 3.29
C TYR A 384 19.55 12.02 2.83
N LYS A 385 20.49 11.33 2.22
CA LYS A 385 20.42 9.92 1.86
C LYS A 385 21.83 9.34 1.91
N ALA A 386 22.00 8.18 2.54
CA ALA A 386 23.30 7.52 2.66
C ALA A 386 23.72 6.93 1.30
N GLU A 387 24.24 7.75 0.41
CA GLU A 387 24.71 7.37 -0.92
C GLU A 387 26.21 7.60 -1.08
N ALA A 388 26.83 6.84 -1.99
CA ALA A 388 28.26 6.97 -2.28
C ALA A 388 28.59 8.39 -2.76
N GLN A 389 29.74 8.91 -2.31
CA GLN A 389 30.20 10.23 -2.71
C GLN A 389 30.35 10.31 -4.23
N GLN A 390 29.58 11.19 -4.85
CA GLN A 390 29.62 11.44 -6.28
C GLN A 390 30.68 12.49 -6.63
N LYS A 391 31.30 12.34 -7.79
CA LYS A 391 32.28 13.32 -8.28
C LYS A 391 31.71 14.72 -8.50
N TYR A 392 30.41 14.78 -8.82
CA TYR A 392 29.67 16.01 -9.11
C TYR A 392 28.36 16.03 -8.34
N GLU A 393 27.99 17.17 -7.74
CA GLU A 393 26.77 17.34 -6.94
C GLU A 393 25.50 16.99 -7.71
N TRP A 394 25.42 17.29 -9.02
CA TRP A 394 24.22 16.98 -9.83
C TRP A 394 24.02 15.49 -10.12
N LEU A 395 24.96 14.63 -9.77
CA LEU A 395 24.83 13.18 -9.87
C LEU A 395 24.29 12.57 -8.57
N THR A 396 24.13 13.36 -7.52
CA THR A 396 23.57 12.89 -6.25
C THR A 396 22.05 12.93 -6.29
N ASP A 397 21.40 11.89 -5.73
CA ASP A 397 19.93 11.83 -5.67
C ASP A 397 19.33 13.00 -4.89
N TRP A 398 20.04 13.52 -3.88
CA TRP A 398 19.57 14.64 -3.08
C TRP A 398 19.61 15.99 -3.83
N ALA A 399 20.44 16.12 -4.86
CA ALA A 399 20.50 17.32 -5.71
C ALA A 399 19.49 17.31 -6.85
N ALA A 400 18.87 16.16 -7.15
CA ALA A 400 17.90 16.02 -8.23
C ALA A 400 16.60 16.79 -7.90
N PHE A 401 16.39 17.90 -8.56
CA PHE A 401 15.17 18.70 -8.53
C PHE A 401 14.08 18.04 -9.37
N TRP A 402 13.16 17.32 -8.76
CA TRP A 402 11.95 16.89 -9.43
C TRP A 402 10.88 17.98 -9.29
N LEU A 403 10.63 18.70 -10.37
CA LEU A 403 9.43 19.53 -10.54
C LEU A 403 8.31 18.61 -11.02
N SER A 404 7.48 18.12 -10.12
CA SER A 404 6.18 17.56 -10.51
C SER A 404 5.14 18.68 -10.47
N LEU A 405 4.81 19.24 -11.61
CA LEU A 405 3.60 20.08 -11.82
C LEU A 405 2.47 19.12 -12.20
N ASP A 406 1.82 18.54 -11.22
CA ASP A 406 0.57 17.81 -11.44
C ASP A 406 -0.61 18.79 -11.42
N TRP A 407 -0.93 19.34 -12.59
CA TRP A 407 -2.19 20.02 -12.85
C TRP A 407 -3.31 18.99 -13.03
N LEU A 408 -3.95 18.56 -11.95
CA LEU A 408 -5.16 17.75 -12.03
C LEU A 408 -6.38 18.68 -12.12
N LEU A 409 -6.78 18.99 -13.35
CA LEU A 409 -8.13 19.49 -13.64
C LEU A 409 -9.13 18.32 -13.52
N TYR A 410 -9.72 18.15 -12.36
CA TYR A 410 -10.82 17.21 -12.18
C TYR A 410 -12.15 17.92 -12.51
N THR A 411 -12.60 17.80 -13.75
CA THR A 411 -13.98 18.13 -14.13
C THR A 411 -14.84 16.92 -13.82
N GLY A 412 -15.37 16.83 -12.61
CA GLY A 412 -16.41 15.85 -12.26
C GLY A 412 -17.71 16.17 -13.01
N ARG A 413 -18.09 15.33 -13.95
CA ARG A 413 -19.45 15.24 -14.43
C ARG A 413 -20.20 14.29 -13.50
N TYR A 414 -21.27 14.78 -12.89
CA TYR A 414 -22.38 14.01 -12.38
C TYR A 414 -23.62 14.37 -13.17
#